data_1de3a11cc41aa53fc088b8102e6ef485
#
_entry.id   1de3a11cc41aa53fc088b8102e6ef485
#
_cell.length_a   1.000
_cell.length_b   1.000
_cell.length_c   1.000
_cell.angle_alpha   90.00
_cell.angle_beta   90.00
_cell.angle_gamma   90.00
#
_symmetry.space_group_name_H-M   'P 1'
#
loop_
_entity.id
_entity.type
_entity.pdbx_description
1 polymer ?
#
loop_
_entity_poly.entity_id
_entity_poly.type
_entity_poly.pdbx_seq_one_letter_code
_entity_poly.pdbx_strand_id
1 'polypeptide(L)'
;QEDTEASGARVTVKEAPAPGNYVRPAGLDFRTGDIGIPAGKLLNARDIGLAAGMNHPWLRVVRRPRIAILATGDEIVRPGDPIGRDQIVSSNALALSAFVRGAGGEPLVLGIAPDEKDGLSRMIAGARGADLLVTTGGASVGDHDLIQTVLGEAGSLDFWKIAMRPGKPLMFGRIGDTPVLGLPGNPVSSMVCALLFLGPAISRLLGQAAKGPEMQPARLAAELKPNDRRQDYLRATLTIDADGTMLATPFAKQDSSQFSLLTRAGGLLVRPPHDPARKAGEIVQVIPFRDSYF
;
A
#
# COMPACT_ATOMS: atom_id res chain seq x y z
N GLN A 1 47.49 20.06 8.63
CA GLN A 1 48.14 21.19 7.93
C GLN A 1 48.24 22.41 8.84
N GLU A 2 47.23 22.65 9.67
CA GLU A 2 47.14 23.81 10.55
C GLU A 2 48.27 23.85 11.62
N ASP A 3 48.72 22.66 12.05
CA ASP A 3 49.80 22.52 13.05
C ASP A 3 51.16 22.25 12.44
N THR A 4 51.34 22.55 11.16
CA THR A 4 52.61 22.38 10.44
C THR A 4 53.06 23.66 9.73
N GLU A 5 54.37 23.80 9.58
CA GLU A 5 54.98 24.88 8.82
C GLU A 5 56.00 24.30 7.83
N ALA A 6 55.84 24.63 6.56
CA ALA A 6 56.70 24.15 5.49
C ALA A 6 57.72 25.23 5.10
N SER A 7 58.99 24.86 5.05
CA SER A 7 60.06 25.72 4.55
C SER A 7 60.94 24.92 3.58
N GLY A 8 60.75 25.11 2.29
CA GLY A 8 61.38 24.34 1.24
C GLY A 8 61.01 22.82 1.35
N ALA A 9 62.00 21.95 1.45
CA ALA A 9 61.79 20.53 1.62
C ALA A 9 61.61 20.08 3.08
N ARG A 10 61.57 21.01 4.03
CA ARG A 10 61.39 20.71 5.47
C ARG A 10 60.02 21.06 5.96
N VAL A 11 59.38 20.18 6.69
CA VAL A 11 58.12 20.43 7.39
C VAL A 11 58.36 20.34 8.89
N THR A 12 58.03 21.44 9.59
CA THR A 12 58.07 21.47 11.06
C THR A 12 56.67 21.21 11.61
N VAL A 13 56.53 20.21 12.47
CA VAL A 13 55.28 19.92 13.17
C VAL A 13 55.31 20.72 14.48
N LYS A 14 54.33 21.63 14.67
CA LYS A 14 54.28 22.54 15.82
C LYS A 14 53.82 21.86 17.10
N GLU A 15 52.91 20.87 16.95
CA GLU A 15 52.39 20.11 18.06
C GLU A 15 52.41 18.62 17.71
N ALA A 16 53.09 17.81 18.51
CA ALA A 16 53.14 16.37 18.32
C ALA A 16 51.84 15.74 18.81
N PRO A 17 51.11 15.03 17.93
CA PRO A 17 49.89 14.35 18.36
C PRO A 17 50.21 13.23 19.38
N ALA A 18 49.30 13.02 20.35
CA ALA A 18 49.41 11.87 21.25
C ALA A 18 49.42 10.56 20.45
N PRO A 19 50.09 9.50 20.93
CA PRO A 19 50.10 8.21 20.26
C PRO A 19 48.68 7.71 20.00
N GLY A 20 48.39 7.38 18.74
CA GLY A 20 47.06 6.90 18.31
C GLY A 20 46.05 8.00 17.93
N ASN A 21 46.36 9.30 18.15
CA ASN A 21 45.53 10.38 17.66
C ASN A 21 45.43 10.35 16.14
N TYR A 22 44.19 10.51 15.63
CA TYR A 22 43.88 10.50 14.19
C TYR A 22 44.07 9.14 13.49
N VAL A 23 44.47 8.08 14.24
CA VAL A 23 44.56 6.72 13.71
C VAL A 23 43.26 6.01 13.99
N ARG A 24 42.53 5.65 12.92
CA ARG A 24 41.31 4.87 13.03
C ARG A 24 41.66 3.41 13.37
N PRO A 25 41.18 2.87 14.51
CA PRO A 25 41.42 1.46 14.83
C PRO A 25 40.67 0.55 13.88
N ALA A 26 41.19 -0.65 13.65
CA ALA A 26 40.49 -1.68 12.91
C ALA A 26 39.13 -2.01 13.56
N GLY A 27 38.07 -2.10 12.77
CA GLY A 27 36.73 -2.38 13.26
C GLY A 27 36.04 -1.19 13.95
N LEU A 28 36.47 0.04 13.65
CA LEU A 28 35.83 1.25 14.13
C LEU A 28 34.40 1.38 13.60
N ASP A 29 34.16 1.06 12.35
CA ASP A 29 32.85 1.17 11.67
C ASP A 29 32.11 -0.17 11.68
N PHE A 30 32.78 -1.24 11.24
CA PHE A 30 32.22 -2.60 11.26
C PHE A 30 33.34 -3.63 11.40
N ARG A 31 33.01 -4.85 11.83
CA ARG A 31 33.93 -5.95 12.04
C ARG A 31 33.50 -7.17 11.20
N THR A 32 34.42 -8.07 10.97
CA THR A 32 34.11 -9.37 10.35
C THR A 32 33.06 -10.11 11.18
N GLY A 33 31.96 -10.52 10.53
CA GLY A 33 30.83 -11.19 11.17
C GLY A 33 29.67 -10.27 11.55
N ASP A 34 29.84 -8.95 11.48
CA ASP A 34 28.75 -8.01 11.73
C ASP A 34 27.70 -8.06 10.63
N ILE A 35 26.43 -8.01 11.02
CA ILE A 35 25.30 -7.89 10.08
C ILE A 35 25.07 -6.42 9.77
N GLY A 36 25.62 -5.92 8.67
CA GLY A 36 25.45 -4.53 8.25
C GLY A 36 24.02 -4.21 7.80
N ILE A 37 23.37 -5.15 7.08
CA ILE A 37 22.02 -4.98 6.54
C ILE A 37 21.19 -6.23 6.87
N PRO A 38 20.15 -6.09 7.73
CA PRO A 38 19.30 -7.23 8.06
C PRO A 38 18.36 -7.59 6.90
N ALA A 39 17.99 -8.88 6.82
CA ALA A 39 16.99 -9.36 5.86
C ALA A 39 15.63 -8.65 6.06
N GLY A 40 14.88 -8.43 4.97
CA GLY A 40 13.57 -7.78 4.99
C GLY A 40 13.62 -6.25 5.05
N LYS A 41 14.82 -5.66 5.09
CA LYS A 41 14.98 -4.21 5.04
C LYS A 41 14.81 -3.70 3.61
N LEU A 42 14.01 -2.63 3.44
CA LEU A 42 13.98 -1.86 2.20
C LEU A 42 15.29 -1.06 2.09
N LEU A 43 16.08 -1.36 1.05
CA LEU A 43 17.38 -0.73 0.85
C LEU A 43 17.24 0.74 0.44
N ASN A 44 18.07 1.60 1.03
CA ASN A 44 18.22 3.00 0.66
C ASN A 44 19.69 3.32 0.33
N ALA A 45 19.96 4.57 -0.05
CA ALA A 45 21.30 4.99 -0.47
C ALA A 45 22.39 4.73 0.60
N ARG A 46 22.06 4.84 1.90
CA ARG A 46 23.01 4.58 2.99
C ARG A 46 23.34 3.09 3.08
N ASP A 47 22.38 2.22 2.86
CA ASP A 47 22.57 0.77 2.86
C ASP A 47 23.47 0.34 1.70
N ILE A 48 23.26 0.93 0.52
CA ILE A 48 24.12 0.67 -0.64
C ILE A 48 25.53 1.14 -0.38
N GLY A 49 25.72 2.32 0.22
CA GLY A 49 27.04 2.84 0.62
C GLY A 49 27.73 1.93 1.63
N LEU A 50 27.00 1.45 2.64
CA LEU A 50 27.54 0.51 3.63
C LEU A 50 27.94 -0.81 2.97
N ALA A 51 27.10 -1.39 2.13
CA ALA A 51 27.40 -2.64 1.42
C ALA A 51 28.68 -2.50 0.56
N ALA A 52 28.82 -1.38 -0.16
CA ALA A 52 30.01 -1.10 -0.94
C ALA A 52 31.25 -0.93 -0.05
N GLY A 53 31.14 -0.22 1.09
CA GLY A 53 32.21 -0.07 2.08
C GLY A 53 32.62 -1.42 2.71
N MET A 54 31.69 -2.36 2.85
CA MET A 54 31.93 -3.73 3.31
C MET A 54 32.45 -4.66 2.19
N ASN A 55 32.74 -4.11 1.00
CA ASN A 55 33.24 -4.85 -0.19
C ASN A 55 32.24 -5.88 -0.74
N HIS A 56 30.92 -5.57 -0.68
CA HIS A 56 29.87 -6.39 -1.29
C HIS A 56 29.36 -5.72 -2.58
N PRO A 57 29.88 -6.07 -3.77
CA PRO A 57 29.45 -5.48 -5.04
C PRO A 57 28.07 -5.97 -5.50
N TRP A 58 27.60 -7.08 -4.95
CA TRP A 58 26.32 -7.72 -5.29
C TRP A 58 25.53 -8.04 -4.03
N LEU A 59 24.23 -7.73 -4.05
CA LEU A 59 23.31 -8.07 -2.96
C LEU A 59 22.20 -8.99 -3.50
N ARG A 60 21.85 -10.01 -2.74
CA ARG A 60 20.67 -10.83 -3.01
C ARG A 60 19.45 -10.08 -2.50
N VAL A 61 18.54 -9.73 -3.39
CA VAL A 61 17.32 -9.01 -3.08
C VAL A 61 16.08 -9.78 -3.53
N VAL A 62 14.93 -9.47 -2.92
CA VAL A 62 13.63 -9.99 -3.39
C VAL A 62 13.26 -9.25 -4.67
N ARG A 63 12.85 -9.97 -5.72
CA ARG A 63 12.33 -9.34 -6.94
C ARG A 63 11.01 -8.64 -6.67
N ARG A 64 10.65 -7.70 -7.50
CA ARG A 64 9.32 -7.09 -7.45
C ARG A 64 8.24 -8.13 -7.74
N PRO A 65 7.21 -8.26 -6.89
CA PRO A 65 6.12 -9.18 -7.13
C PRO A 65 5.26 -8.71 -8.30
N ARG A 66 4.87 -9.65 -9.16
CA ARG A 66 3.96 -9.42 -10.28
C ARG A 66 2.53 -9.51 -9.79
N ILE A 67 1.79 -8.42 -9.92
CA ILE A 67 0.39 -8.31 -9.49
C ILE A 67 -0.48 -8.20 -10.74
N ALA A 68 -1.17 -9.29 -11.09
CA ALA A 68 -2.14 -9.27 -12.17
C ALA A 68 -3.40 -8.51 -11.71
N ILE A 69 -3.91 -7.61 -12.55
CA ILE A 69 -5.10 -6.79 -12.27
C ILE A 69 -6.13 -7.06 -13.35
N LEU A 70 -7.29 -7.58 -12.97
CA LEU A 70 -8.41 -7.91 -13.84
C LEU A 70 -9.65 -7.14 -13.40
N ALA A 71 -10.20 -6.32 -14.27
CA ALA A 71 -11.52 -5.73 -14.07
C ALA A 71 -12.61 -6.65 -14.64
N THR A 72 -13.80 -6.62 -14.04
CA THR A 72 -14.96 -7.36 -14.53
C THR A 72 -16.19 -6.48 -14.54
N GLY A 73 -17.09 -6.71 -15.49
CA GLY A 73 -18.35 -6.00 -15.63
C GLY A 73 -18.60 -5.57 -17.08
N ASP A 74 -19.74 -5.91 -17.63
CA ASP A 74 -20.16 -5.48 -18.98
C ASP A 74 -20.51 -3.98 -19.04
N GLU A 75 -20.74 -3.38 -17.84
CA GLU A 75 -21.02 -1.96 -17.70
C GLU A 75 -19.78 -1.08 -17.79
N ILE A 76 -18.56 -1.64 -17.76
CA ILE A 76 -17.34 -0.82 -17.73
C ILE A 76 -16.61 -0.80 -19.08
N VAL A 77 -16.08 0.39 -19.40
CA VAL A 77 -15.23 0.62 -20.57
C VAL A 77 -13.89 1.23 -20.15
N ARG A 78 -12.90 1.14 -21.03
CA ARG A 78 -11.58 1.75 -20.76
C ARG A 78 -11.65 3.27 -20.88
N PRO A 79 -10.83 4.02 -20.14
CA PRO A 79 -10.67 5.44 -20.38
C PRO A 79 -10.27 5.72 -21.84
N GLY A 80 -11.02 6.60 -22.49
CA GLY A 80 -10.83 6.96 -23.91
C GLY A 80 -11.66 6.15 -24.89
N ASP A 81 -12.24 5.03 -24.50
CA ASP A 81 -13.17 4.27 -25.34
C ASP A 81 -14.53 5.00 -25.41
N PRO A 82 -15.31 4.82 -26.51
CA PRO A 82 -16.69 5.31 -26.59
C PRO A 82 -17.54 4.74 -25.44
N ILE A 83 -18.37 5.59 -24.83
CA ILE A 83 -19.21 5.21 -23.70
C ILE A 83 -20.64 5.03 -24.19
N GLY A 84 -21.20 3.84 -24.02
CA GLY A 84 -22.60 3.54 -24.27
C GLY A 84 -23.51 4.10 -23.15
N ARG A 85 -24.83 4.02 -23.36
CA ARG A 85 -25.83 4.59 -22.45
C ARG A 85 -25.77 4.01 -21.03
N ASP A 86 -25.48 2.72 -20.90
CA ASP A 86 -25.51 1.99 -19.62
C ASP A 86 -24.07 1.62 -19.18
N GLN A 87 -23.06 2.37 -19.65
CA GLN A 87 -21.66 2.12 -19.34
C GLN A 87 -21.03 3.25 -18.55
N ILE A 88 -20.00 2.89 -17.79
CA ILE A 88 -19.14 3.79 -17.00
C ILE A 88 -17.67 3.55 -17.30
N VAL A 89 -16.84 4.58 -17.12
CA VAL A 89 -15.39 4.44 -17.30
C VAL A 89 -14.76 3.72 -16.10
N SER A 90 -14.02 2.64 -16.38
CA SER A 90 -13.24 1.91 -15.37
C SER A 90 -12.04 2.74 -14.91
N SER A 91 -12.08 3.25 -13.68
CA SER A 91 -10.95 3.93 -13.05
C SER A 91 -10.05 3.00 -12.23
N ASN A 92 -10.61 1.87 -11.75
CA ASN A 92 -9.97 1.01 -10.75
C ASN A 92 -8.66 0.39 -11.26
N ALA A 93 -8.64 -0.17 -12.47
CA ALA A 93 -7.46 -0.85 -13.00
C ALA A 93 -6.23 0.09 -13.07
N LEU A 94 -6.42 1.34 -13.48
CA LEU A 94 -5.35 2.34 -13.55
C LEU A 94 -4.92 2.81 -12.15
N ALA A 95 -5.88 3.08 -11.26
CA ALA A 95 -5.58 3.48 -9.88
C ALA A 95 -4.83 2.37 -9.12
N LEU A 96 -5.28 1.11 -9.24
CA LEU A 96 -4.61 -0.06 -8.66
C LEU A 96 -3.22 -0.29 -9.27
N SER A 97 -3.07 -0.08 -10.59
CA SER A 97 -1.76 -0.17 -11.26
C SER A 97 -0.76 0.86 -10.70
N ALA A 98 -1.20 2.11 -10.49
CA ALA A 98 -0.39 3.15 -9.87
C ALA A 98 -0.04 2.78 -8.42
N PHE A 99 -1.02 2.33 -7.64
CA PHE A 99 -0.84 1.87 -6.27
C PHE A 99 0.19 0.73 -6.16
N VAL A 100 0.06 -0.30 -7.01
CA VAL A 100 0.99 -1.45 -7.04
C VAL A 100 2.42 -1.01 -7.32
N ARG A 101 2.63 -0.10 -8.30
CA ARG A 101 3.98 0.46 -8.59
C ARG A 101 4.54 1.19 -7.39
N GLY A 102 3.74 2.07 -6.78
CA GLY A 102 4.16 2.83 -5.60
C GLY A 102 4.47 1.93 -4.39
N ALA A 103 3.73 0.85 -4.21
CA ALA A 103 3.98 -0.16 -3.18
C ALA A 103 5.18 -1.09 -3.48
N GLY A 104 5.85 -0.92 -4.63
CA GLY A 104 7.05 -1.69 -5.00
C GLY A 104 6.77 -2.96 -5.82
N GLY A 105 5.53 -3.19 -6.26
CA GLY A 105 5.15 -4.29 -7.15
C GLY A 105 5.27 -3.94 -8.63
N GLU A 106 5.08 -4.93 -9.47
CA GLU A 106 4.99 -4.83 -10.93
C GLU A 106 3.55 -5.16 -11.37
N PRO A 107 2.73 -4.18 -11.79
CA PRO A 107 1.37 -4.43 -12.21
C PRO A 107 1.30 -5.01 -13.62
N LEU A 108 0.49 -6.05 -13.79
CA LEU A 108 0.11 -6.64 -15.07
C LEU A 108 -1.40 -6.44 -15.27
N VAL A 109 -1.78 -5.43 -16.04
CA VAL A 109 -3.20 -5.15 -16.33
C VAL A 109 -3.68 -6.09 -17.41
N LEU A 110 -4.59 -7.01 -17.07
CA LEU A 110 -5.14 -8.01 -17.97
C LEU A 110 -6.28 -7.47 -18.84
N GLY A 111 -6.91 -6.38 -18.42
CA GLY A 111 -8.03 -5.76 -19.11
C GLY A 111 -9.36 -5.93 -18.39
N ILE A 112 -10.46 -5.95 -19.15
CA ILE A 112 -11.82 -6.08 -18.64
C ILE A 112 -12.35 -7.44 -19.13
N ALA A 113 -12.74 -8.30 -18.18
CA ALA A 113 -13.38 -9.56 -18.49
C ALA A 113 -14.89 -9.35 -18.65
N PRO A 114 -15.52 -9.98 -19.65
CA PRO A 114 -16.96 -10.00 -19.76
C PRO A 114 -17.58 -10.77 -18.59
N ASP A 115 -18.86 -10.47 -18.30
CA ASP A 115 -19.62 -11.15 -17.25
C ASP A 115 -20.12 -12.53 -17.74
N GLU A 116 -19.20 -13.34 -18.27
CA GLU A 116 -19.39 -14.73 -18.66
C GLU A 116 -18.25 -15.61 -18.14
N LYS A 117 -18.59 -16.83 -17.74
CA LYS A 117 -17.65 -17.76 -17.07
C LYS A 117 -16.44 -18.10 -17.92
N ASP A 118 -16.65 -18.41 -19.20
CA ASP A 118 -15.56 -18.81 -20.11
C ASP A 118 -14.62 -17.65 -20.45
N GLY A 119 -15.17 -16.46 -20.64
CA GLY A 119 -14.40 -15.23 -20.87
C GLY A 119 -13.55 -14.89 -19.64
N LEU A 120 -14.16 -14.92 -18.48
CA LEU A 120 -13.47 -14.69 -17.20
C LEU A 120 -12.34 -15.72 -16.98
N SER A 121 -12.62 -17.00 -17.17
CA SER A 121 -11.63 -18.09 -17.01
C SER A 121 -10.45 -17.95 -17.97
N ARG A 122 -10.70 -17.60 -19.24
CA ARG A 122 -9.62 -17.32 -20.21
C ARG A 122 -8.75 -16.17 -19.79
N MET A 123 -9.33 -15.07 -19.29
CA MET A 123 -8.56 -13.91 -18.85
C MET A 123 -7.79 -14.16 -17.55
N ILE A 124 -8.36 -14.93 -16.62
CA ILE A 124 -7.66 -15.38 -15.40
C ILE A 124 -6.43 -16.23 -15.76
N ALA A 125 -6.51 -17.05 -16.80
CA ALA A 125 -5.34 -17.79 -17.28
C ALA A 125 -4.16 -16.88 -17.70
N GLY A 126 -4.43 -15.63 -18.06
CA GLY A 126 -3.41 -14.60 -18.30
C GLY A 126 -2.65 -14.16 -17.04
N ALA A 127 -3.15 -14.46 -15.85
CA ALA A 127 -2.46 -14.22 -14.59
C ALA A 127 -1.41 -15.30 -14.25
N ARG A 128 -1.21 -16.31 -15.11
CA ARG A 128 -0.23 -17.37 -14.87
C ARG A 128 1.17 -16.79 -14.68
N GLY A 129 1.80 -17.14 -13.57
CA GLY A 129 3.12 -16.61 -13.19
C GLY A 129 3.10 -15.27 -12.46
N ALA A 130 1.91 -14.71 -12.18
CA ALA A 130 1.77 -13.62 -11.23
C ALA A 130 1.86 -14.16 -9.79
N ASP A 131 2.33 -13.31 -8.88
CA ASP A 131 2.43 -13.63 -7.44
C ASP A 131 1.09 -13.40 -6.72
N LEU A 132 0.22 -12.59 -7.30
CA LEU A 132 -1.13 -12.29 -6.82
C LEU A 132 -2.00 -11.86 -8.00
N LEU A 133 -3.22 -12.36 -8.06
CA LEU A 133 -4.28 -11.84 -8.91
C LEU A 133 -5.18 -10.91 -8.09
N VAL A 134 -5.39 -9.70 -8.57
CA VAL A 134 -6.35 -8.75 -8.01
C VAL A 134 -7.49 -8.60 -9.01
N THR A 135 -8.73 -8.86 -8.57
CA THR A 135 -9.92 -8.58 -9.37
C THR A 135 -10.63 -7.35 -8.84
N THR A 136 -11.30 -6.59 -9.68
CA THR A 136 -12.13 -5.44 -9.30
C THR A 136 -13.42 -5.41 -10.10
N GLY A 137 -14.55 -5.33 -9.44
CA GLY A 137 -15.87 -5.64 -10.00
C GLY A 137 -16.23 -7.11 -9.75
N GLY A 138 -17.40 -7.51 -10.20
CA GLY A 138 -17.90 -8.87 -10.02
C GLY A 138 -18.16 -9.30 -8.56
N ALA A 139 -17.67 -8.55 -7.59
CA ALA A 139 -17.88 -8.79 -6.16
C ALA A 139 -19.19 -8.13 -5.69
N SER A 140 -20.30 -8.40 -6.38
CA SER A 140 -21.62 -7.91 -5.97
C SER A 140 -22.17 -8.76 -4.82
N VAL A 141 -23.13 -8.21 -4.07
CA VAL A 141 -23.83 -8.94 -3.00
C VAL A 141 -24.87 -9.94 -3.52
N GLY A 142 -25.02 -10.12 -4.85
CA GLY A 142 -25.94 -11.04 -5.49
C GLY A 142 -25.40 -12.48 -5.56
N ASP A 143 -26.31 -13.45 -5.72
CA ASP A 143 -26.03 -14.89 -5.78
C ASP A 143 -25.31 -15.33 -7.09
N HIS A 144 -24.96 -14.40 -7.97
CA HIS A 144 -24.36 -14.63 -9.29
C HIS A 144 -22.93 -14.03 -9.42
N ASP A 145 -22.14 -14.06 -8.36
CA ASP A 145 -20.76 -13.61 -8.42
C ASP A 145 -19.90 -14.64 -9.19
N LEU A 146 -19.64 -14.34 -10.46
CA LEU A 146 -18.87 -15.22 -11.34
C LEU A 146 -17.46 -15.51 -10.83
N ILE A 147 -16.83 -14.54 -10.14
CA ILE A 147 -15.50 -14.74 -9.55
C ILE A 147 -15.56 -15.78 -8.44
N GLN A 148 -16.60 -15.76 -7.60
CA GLN A 148 -16.80 -16.80 -6.58
C GLN A 148 -17.02 -18.17 -7.19
N THR A 149 -17.81 -18.25 -8.26
CA THR A 149 -18.05 -19.49 -8.99
C THR A 149 -16.74 -20.06 -9.53
N VAL A 150 -15.95 -19.23 -10.22
CA VAL A 150 -14.65 -19.65 -10.78
C VAL A 150 -13.67 -20.03 -9.68
N LEU A 151 -13.61 -19.27 -8.57
CA LEU A 151 -12.79 -19.62 -7.41
C LEU A 151 -13.23 -20.96 -6.79
N GLY A 152 -14.53 -21.20 -6.66
CA GLY A 152 -15.06 -22.44 -6.09
C GLY A 152 -14.75 -23.67 -6.95
N GLU A 153 -14.71 -23.53 -8.27
CA GLU A 153 -14.45 -24.64 -9.20
C GLU A 153 -12.96 -24.87 -9.48
N ALA A 154 -12.17 -23.80 -9.62
CA ALA A 154 -10.77 -23.87 -10.03
C ALA A 154 -9.78 -23.70 -8.86
N GLY A 155 -10.27 -23.49 -7.65
CA GLY A 155 -9.44 -23.20 -6.50
C GLY A 155 -10.14 -23.29 -5.15
N SER A 156 -9.89 -22.33 -4.28
CA SER A 156 -10.54 -22.21 -2.97
C SER A 156 -10.91 -20.76 -2.66
N LEU A 157 -11.99 -20.60 -1.91
CA LEU A 157 -12.42 -19.31 -1.36
C LEU A 157 -12.25 -19.37 0.16
N ASP A 158 -11.28 -18.59 0.69
CA ASP A 158 -10.98 -18.59 2.12
C ASP A 158 -11.98 -17.74 2.90
N PHE A 159 -12.33 -16.56 2.36
CA PHE A 159 -13.42 -15.75 2.88
C PHE A 159 -14.06 -14.86 1.81
N TRP A 160 -15.31 -14.50 2.06
CA TRP A 160 -16.10 -13.56 1.29
C TRP A 160 -16.96 -12.74 2.23
N LYS A 161 -16.93 -11.41 2.02
CA LYS A 161 -17.54 -10.38 2.86
C LYS A 161 -16.90 -10.22 4.22
N ILE A 162 -16.56 -8.99 4.51
CA ILE A 162 -16.03 -8.59 5.82
C ILE A 162 -16.85 -7.45 6.40
N ALA A 163 -16.82 -7.32 7.72
CA ALA A 163 -17.60 -6.31 8.45
C ALA A 163 -16.91 -4.94 8.43
N MET A 164 -16.75 -4.34 7.23
CA MET A 164 -16.20 -2.99 7.08
C MET A 164 -17.02 -2.11 6.13
N ARG A 165 -16.78 -0.81 6.17
CA ARG A 165 -17.34 0.20 5.27
C ARG A 165 -16.34 1.35 5.03
N PRO A 166 -16.04 1.66 3.73
CA PRO A 166 -16.43 0.91 2.54
C PRO A 166 -15.64 -0.39 2.41
N GLY A 167 -16.08 -1.32 1.56
CA GLY A 167 -15.30 -2.53 1.25
C GLY A 167 -15.90 -3.85 1.72
N LYS A 168 -17.20 -3.88 2.10
CA LYS A 168 -17.89 -5.12 2.55
C LYS A 168 -17.66 -6.34 1.62
N PRO A 169 -17.75 -6.25 0.28
CA PRO A 169 -17.58 -7.40 -0.61
C PRO A 169 -16.11 -7.72 -0.95
N LEU A 170 -15.22 -7.62 0.02
CA LEU A 170 -13.85 -8.11 -0.14
C LEU A 170 -13.84 -9.64 -0.11
N MET A 171 -13.05 -10.26 -1.00
CA MET A 171 -12.85 -11.71 -1.01
C MET A 171 -11.36 -12.05 -1.08
N PHE A 172 -11.01 -13.21 -0.57
CA PHE A 172 -9.68 -13.79 -0.70
C PHE A 172 -9.79 -15.30 -0.92
N GLY A 173 -8.92 -15.82 -1.78
CA GLY A 173 -8.88 -17.22 -2.14
C GLY A 173 -7.68 -17.56 -3.02
N ARG A 174 -7.76 -18.64 -3.77
CA ARG A 174 -6.70 -19.12 -4.65
C ARG A 174 -7.28 -19.72 -5.92
N ILE A 175 -6.55 -19.62 -7.03
CA ILE A 175 -6.77 -20.39 -8.27
C ILE A 175 -5.47 -21.12 -8.57
N GLY A 176 -5.47 -22.44 -8.44
CA GLY A 176 -4.25 -23.22 -8.41
C GLY A 176 -3.32 -22.69 -7.30
N ASP A 177 -2.07 -22.35 -7.66
CA ASP A 177 -1.10 -21.79 -6.71
C ASP A 177 -1.15 -20.27 -6.59
N THR A 178 -1.95 -19.58 -7.43
CA THR A 178 -2.01 -18.11 -7.43
C THR A 178 -3.04 -17.62 -6.42
N PRO A 179 -2.63 -16.83 -5.39
CA PRO A 179 -3.56 -16.15 -4.50
C PRO A 179 -4.41 -15.15 -5.27
N VAL A 180 -5.66 -14.97 -4.85
CA VAL A 180 -6.61 -14.03 -5.46
C VAL A 180 -7.17 -13.11 -4.39
N LEU A 181 -7.11 -11.80 -4.65
CA LEU A 181 -7.73 -10.77 -3.83
C LEU A 181 -8.81 -10.07 -4.66
N GLY A 182 -10.08 -10.32 -4.35
CA GLY A 182 -11.20 -9.66 -5.02
C GLY A 182 -11.59 -8.39 -4.31
N LEU A 183 -11.46 -7.28 -5.00
CA LEU A 183 -11.80 -5.94 -4.52
C LEU A 183 -13.18 -5.50 -5.02
N PRO A 184 -13.88 -4.65 -4.27
CA PRO A 184 -15.17 -4.11 -4.70
C PRO A 184 -15.08 -3.32 -6.01
N GLY A 185 -16.17 -3.31 -6.80
CA GLY A 185 -16.27 -2.51 -8.03
C GLY A 185 -16.30 -1.00 -7.77
N ASN A 186 -16.92 -0.54 -6.67
CA ASN A 186 -16.93 0.87 -6.32
C ASN A 186 -15.52 1.43 -6.08
N PRO A 187 -15.11 2.52 -6.75
CA PRO A 187 -13.71 2.95 -6.81
C PRO A 187 -13.13 3.34 -5.44
N VAL A 188 -13.88 4.01 -4.59
CA VAL A 188 -13.41 4.33 -3.23
C VAL A 188 -13.23 3.07 -2.39
N SER A 189 -14.17 2.11 -2.50
CA SER A 189 -14.07 0.84 -1.79
C SER A 189 -12.84 0.05 -2.24
N SER A 190 -12.60 0.02 -3.56
CA SER A 190 -11.44 -0.66 -4.15
C SER A 190 -10.12 -0.08 -3.61
N MET A 191 -9.98 1.25 -3.60
CA MET A 191 -8.75 1.89 -3.11
C MET A 191 -8.57 1.77 -1.60
N VAL A 192 -9.63 1.90 -0.80
CA VAL A 192 -9.55 1.68 0.65
C VAL A 192 -9.14 0.23 0.95
N CYS A 193 -9.71 -0.74 0.24
CA CYS A 193 -9.28 -2.15 0.36
C CYS A 193 -7.84 -2.35 -0.13
N ALA A 194 -7.41 -1.66 -1.19
CA ALA A 194 -6.02 -1.72 -1.63
C ALA A 194 -5.05 -1.21 -0.54
N LEU A 195 -5.36 -0.09 0.09
CA LEU A 195 -4.55 0.43 1.20
C LEU A 195 -4.45 -0.56 2.37
N LEU A 196 -5.58 -1.14 2.76
CA LEU A 196 -5.69 -1.97 3.97
C LEU A 196 -5.20 -3.40 3.78
N PHE A 197 -5.29 -3.96 2.56
CA PHE A 197 -5.03 -5.39 2.29
C PHE A 197 -4.01 -5.63 1.19
N LEU A 198 -4.12 -4.94 0.04
CA LEU A 198 -3.18 -5.14 -1.06
C LEU A 198 -1.77 -4.61 -0.72
N GLY A 199 -1.67 -3.46 -0.08
CA GLY A 199 -0.38 -2.91 0.38
C GLY A 199 0.38 -3.86 1.31
N PRO A 200 -0.21 -4.32 2.41
CA PRO A 200 0.38 -5.35 3.27
C PRO A 200 0.72 -6.67 2.55
N ALA A 201 -0.12 -7.11 1.60
CA ALA A 201 0.17 -8.30 0.80
C ALA A 201 1.41 -8.11 -0.08
N ILE A 202 1.54 -6.96 -0.76
CA ILE A 202 2.74 -6.62 -1.53
C ILE A 202 3.97 -6.55 -0.64
N SER A 203 3.87 -5.92 0.54
CA SER A 203 4.97 -5.87 1.51
C SER A 203 5.43 -7.27 1.93
N ARG A 204 4.47 -8.18 2.16
CA ARG A 204 4.78 -9.58 2.48
C ARG A 204 5.48 -10.30 1.33
N LEU A 205 5.02 -10.11 0.10
CA LEU A 205 5.65 -10.66 -1.11
C LEU A 205 7.06 -10.11 -1.34
N LEU A 206 7.34 -8.88 -0.89
CA LEU A 206 8.67 -8.26 -0.88
C LEU A 206 9.57 -8.76 0.26
N GLY A 207 9.12 -9.72 1.08
CA GLY A 207 9.88 -10.24 2.21
C GLY A 207 9.93 -9.31 3.42
N GLN A 208 9.11 -8.28 3.44
CA GLN A 208 8.97 -7.35 4.56
C GLN A 208 7.94 -7.85 5.58
N ALA A 209 7.92 -7.26 6.78
CA ALA A 209 6.83 -7.50 7.72
C ALA A 209 5.53 -6.95 7.15
N ALA A 210 4.49 -7.80 7.06
CA ALA A 210 3.17 -7.36 6.66
C ALA A 210 2.56 -6.50 7.77
N LYS A 211 2.77 -5.19 7.70
CA LYS A 211 2.14 -4.22 8.59
C LYS A 211 1.00 -3.54 7.87
N GLY A 212 -0.16 -3.44 8.53
CA GLY A 212 -1.22 -2.55 8.08
C GLY A 212 -0.76 -1.08 8.11
N PRO A 213 -1.53 -0.17 7.52
CA PRO A 213 -1.21 1.25 7.57
C PRO A 213 -1.18 1.74 9.01
N GLU A 214 -0.21 2.60 9.32
CA GLU A 214 -0.07 3.18 10.66
C GLU A 214 -1.26 4.08 11.00
N MET A 215 -1.82 3.86 12.19
CA MET A 215 -2.81 4.77 12.76
C MET A 215 -2.13 5.82 13.63
N GLN A 216 -2.68 7.03 13.60
CA GLN A 216 -2.24 8.15 14.40
C GLN A 216 -3.42 8.80 15.12
N PRO A 217 -3.25 9.33 16.34
CA PRO A 217 -4.28 10.09 17.01
C PRO A 217 -4.51 11.43 16.30
N ALA A 218 -5.79 11.83 16.23
CA ALA A 218 -6.20 13.14 15.74
C ALA A 218 -7.36 13.67 16.57
N ARG A 219 -7.50 14.98 16.68
CA ARG A 219 -8.65 15.63 17.28
C ARG A 219 -9.78 15.70 16.26
N LEU A 220 -10.96 15.27 16.63
CA LEU A 220 -12.14 15.30 15.77
C LEU A 220 -12.68 16.74 15.64
N ALA A 221 -12.91 17.21 14.40
CA ALA A 221 -13.40 18.57 14.16
C ALA A 221 -14.93 18.70 14.21
N ALA A 222 -15.68 17.60 14.04
CA ALA A 222 -17.14 17.61 13.95
C ALA A 222 -17.73 16.40 14.69
N GLU A 223 -18.98 16.54 15.12
CA GLU A 223 -19.67 15.42 15.78
C GLU A 223 -19.91 14.25 14.85
N LEU A 224 -19.86 13.03 15.38
CA LEU A 224 -20.18 11.79 14.69
C LEU A 224 -21.30 11.06 15.43
N LYS A 225 -22.27 10.55 14.67
CA LYS A 225 -23.33 9.67 15.19
C LYS A 225 -22.73 8.32 15.62
N PRO A 226 -23.43 7.51 16.43
CA PRO A 226 -23.00 6.16 16.73
C PRO A 226 -22.73 5.34 15.46
N ASN A 227 -21.70 4.50 15.51
CA ASN A 227 -21.39 3.57 14.41
C ASN A 227 -22.24 2.29 14.51
N ASP A 228 -22.44 1.62 13.38
CA ASP A 228 -23.11 0.31 13.33
C ASP A 228 -22.13 -0.85 13.64
N ARG A 229 -22.49 -2.08 13.28
CA ARG A 229 -21.70 -3.30 13.50
C ARG A 229 -20.45 -3.43 12.64
N ARG A 230 -20.18 -2.48 11.75
CA ARG A 230 -19.03 -2.52 10.83
C ARG A 230 -17.94 -1.55 11.29
N GLN A 231 -16.70 -1.89 11.01
CA GLN A 231 -15.61 -0.93 11.12
C GLN A 231 -15.68 0.04 9.95
N ASP A 232 -15.77 1.33 10.27
CA ASP A 232 -15.83 2.39 9.27
C ASP A 232 -14.49 3.05 9.04
N TYR A 233 -14.25 3.38 7.78
CA TYR A 233 -13.11 4.15 7.31
C TYR A 233 -13.64 5.40 6.58
N LEU A 234 -13.85 6.47 7.35
CA LEU A 234 -14.41 7.70 6.84
C LEU A 234 -13.32 8.55 6.20
N ARG A 235 -13.54 9.00 4.97
CA ARG A 235 -12.65 9.97 4.33
C ARG A 235 -12.71 11.29 5.08
N ALA A 236 -11.54 11.84 5.40
CA ALA A 236 -11.41 13.07 6.15
C ALA A 236 -10.29 13.95 5.58
N THR A 237 -10.44 15.26 5.69
CA THR A 237 -9.28 16.15 5.60
C THR A 237 -8.50 16.09 6.91
N LEU A 238 -7.18 16.11 6.81
CA LEU A 238 -6.28 16.17 7.94
C LEU A 238 -5.50 17.49 7.86
N THR A 239 -5.55 18.28 8.92
CA THR A 239 -4.80 19.55 9.04
C THR A 239 -4.07 19.58 10.37
N ILE A 240 -3.07 20.42 10.48
CA ILE A 240 -2.39 20.68 11.75
C ILE A 240 -2.96 21.98 12.32
N ASP A 241 -3.40 21.92 13.52
CA ASP A 241 -3.94 23.03 14.30
C ASP A 241 -2.78 23.91 14.84
N ALA A 242 -3.10 25.07 15.41
CA ALA A 242 -2.12 26.02 15.90
C ALA A 242 -1.26 25.50 17.06
N ASP A 243 -1.75 24.52 17.83
CA ASP A 243 -1.03 23.83 18.89
C ASP A 243 -0.21 22.61 18.42
N GLY A 244 -0.14 22.37 17.11
CA GLY A 244 0.56 21.23 16.52
C GLY A 244 -0.24 19.92 16.51
N THR A 245 -1.49 19.93 16.97
CA THR A 245 -2.36 18.74 16.99
C THR A 245 -2.94 18.48 15.61
N MET A 246 -2.95 17.22 15.18
CA MET A 246 -3.66 16.81 13.96
C MET A 246 -5.17 16.93 14.18
N LEU A 247 -5.85 17.64 13.28
CA LEU A 247 -7.30 17.81 13.25
C LEU A 247 -7.88 17.00 12.10
N ALA A 248 -8.87 16.15 12.39
CA ALA A 248 -9.58 15.34 11.42
C ALA A 248 -11.00 15.86 11.20
N THR A 249 -11.29 16.25 9.96
CA THR A 249 -12.63 16.70 9.54
C THR A 249 -13.21 15.69 8.55
N PRO A 250 -14.14 14.82 8.97
CA PRO A 250 -14.75 13.86 8.06
C PRO A 250 -15.65 14.58 7.05
N PHE A 251 -15.65 14.11 5.80
CA PHE A 251 -16.60 14.61 4.81
C PHE A 251 -18.02 14.23 5.19
N ALA A 252 -18.97 15.15 4.95
CA ALA A 252 -20.39 14.91 5.24
C ALA A 252 -20.97 13.76 4.40
N LYS A 253 -20.51 13.60 3.15
CA LYS A 253 -20.90 12.50 2.27
C LYS A 253 -19.77 11.45 2.21
N GLN A 254 -20.15 10.20 2.42
CA GLN A 254 -19.23 9.05 2.44
C GLN A 254 -19.59 8.03 1.36
N ASP A 255 -20.12 8.48 0.23
CA ASP A 255 -20.50 7.62 -0.88
C ASP A 255 -19.26 6.99 -1.54
N SER A 256 -19.26 5.67 -1.72
CA SER A 256 -18.13 4.92 -2.26
C SER A 256 -17.93 5.06 -3.78
N SER A 257 -18.85 5.72 -4.48
CA SER A 257 -18.70 6.08 -5.89
C SER A 257 -17.97 7.41 -6.10
N GLN A 258 -17.87 8.26 -5.07
CA GLN A 258 -17.29 9.60 -5.17
C GLN A 258 -15.76 9.60 -5.03
N PHE A 259 -15.07 9.23 -6.12
CA PHE A 259 -13.62 9.17 -6.13
C PHE A 259 -12.95 10.54 -5.91
N SER A 260 -13.56 11.62 -6.40
CA SER A 260 -13.05 12.99 -6.20
C SER A 260 -12.95 13.41 -4.72
N LEU A 261 -13.76 12.82 -3.84
CA LEU A 261 -13.62 13.05 -2.40
C LEU A 261 -12.44 12.28 -1.81
N LEU A 262 -12.10 11.13 -2.37
CA LEU A 262 -10.89 10.39 -1.95
C LEU A 262 -9.61 11.16 -2.30
N THR A 263 -9.55 11.76 -3.49
CA THR A 263 -8.38 12.56 -3.91
C THR A 263 -8.18 13.85 -3.09
N ARG A 264 -9.25 14.32 -2.43
CA ARG A 264 -9.20 15.50 -1.54
C ARG A 264 -8.99 15.13 -0.08
N ALA A 265 -9.11 13.85 0.27
CA ALA A 265 -8.91 13.38 1.63
C ALA A 265 -7.43 13.39 1.99
N GLY A 266 -7.09 13.79 3.20
CA GLY A 266 -5.76 13.64 3.79
C GLY A 266 -5.59 12.29 4.50
N GLY A 267 -6.69 11.54 4.71
CA GLY A 267 -6.66 10.24 5.38
C GLY A 267 -8.03 9.64 5.63
N LEU A 268 -8.01 8.50 6.33
CA LEU A 268 -9.20 7.79 6.77
C LEU A 268 -9.35 7.90 8.29
N LEU A 269 -10.47 8.41 8.77
CA LEU A 269 -10.84 8.34 10.17
C LEU A 269 -11.42 6.94 10.44
N VAL A 270 -10.85 6.24 11.41
CA VAL A 270 -11.22 4.85 11.74
C VAL A 270 -12.24 4.83 12.86
N ARG A 271 -13.37 4.17 12.62
CA ARG A 271 -14.44 3.96 13.62
C ARG A 271 -14.59 2.46 13.88
N PRO A 272 -14.32 1.99 15.11
CA PRO A 272 -14.59 0.60 15.47
C PRO A 272 -16.08 0.23 15.31
N PRO A 273 -16.41 -1.07 15.18
CA PRO A 273 -17.78 -1.52 15.31
C PRO A 273 -18.40 -1.04 16.64
N HIS A 274 -19.66 -0.61 16.58
CA HIS A 274 -20.42 -0.13 17.75
C HIS A 274 -19.78 1.06 18.50
N ASP A 275 -18.91 1.82 17.83
CA ASP A 275 -18.31 3.03 18.42
C ASP A 275 -19.43 4.02 18.77
N PRO A 276 -19.49 4.57 20.02
CA PRO A 276 -20.53 5.50 20.42
C PRO A 276 -20.48 6.81 19.64
N ALA A 277 -21.47 7.66 19.80
CA ALA A 277 -21.41 9.02 19.29
C ALA A 277 -20.14 9.71 19.79
N ARG A 278 -19.48 10.48 18.93
CA ARG A 278 -18.27 11.24 19.25
C ARG A 278 -18.55 12.72 19.13
N LYS A 279 -18.06 13.50 20.08
CA LYS A 279 -18.15 14.96 20.07
C LYS A 279 -16.93 15.58 19.39
N ALA A 280 -17.08 16.76 18.84
CA ALA A 280 -15.95 17.57 18.42
C ALA A 280 -14.97 17.77 19.60
N GLY A 281 -13.67 17.73 19.32
CA GLY A 281 -12.58 17.79 20.30
C GLY A 281 -12.12 16.45 20.84
N GLU A 282 -12.90 15.36 20.71
CA GLU A 282 -12.46 14.01 21.13
C GLU A 282 -11.34 13.47 20.26
N ILE A 283 -10.47 12.62 20.86
CA ILE A 283 -9.40 11.95 20.13
C ILE A 283 -9.96 10.73 19.40
N VAL A 284 -9.64 10.64 18.12
CA VAL A 284 -9.97 9.55 17.22
C VAL A 284 -8.69 9.00 16.56
N GLN A 285 -8.78 7.81 15.96
CA GLN A 285 -7.67 7.24 15.20
C GLN A 285 -7.86 7.57 13.72
N VAL A 286 -6.78 7.96 13.06
CA VAL A 286 -6.76 8.20 11.61
C VAL A 286 -5.63 7.42 10.96
N ILE A 287 -5.82 7.06 9.71
CA ILE A 287 -4.77 6.56 8.80
C ILE A 287 -4.44 7.70 7.84
N PRO A 288 -3.37 8.45 8.05
CA PRO A 288 -2.96 9.50 7.11
C PRO A 288 -2.54 8.90 5.77
N PHE A 289 -2.92 9.53 4.68
CA PHE A 289 -2.39 9.17 3.37
C PHE A 289 -0.96 9.71 3.27
N ARG A 290 -0.02 8.80 3.08
CA ARG A 290 1.37 9.17 2.82
C ARG A 290 1.53 9.41 1.33
N ASP A 291 2.17 10.50 0.96
CA ASP A 291 2.29 10.99 -0.42
C ASP A 291 3.03 10.06 -1.39
N SER A 292 3.52 8.89 -0.94
CA SER A 292 4.38 8.05 -1.75
C SER A 292 3.64 7.20 -2.80
N TYR A 293 2.38 6.79 -2.55
CA TYR A 293 1.66 5.91 -3.49
C TYR A 293 0.13 5.79 -3.26
N PHE A 294 -0.44 6.60 -2.36
CA PHE A 294 -1.89 6.58 -2.13
C PHE A 294 -2.47 7.99 -2.17
#